data_f38b08f391c01bcfd60ec1d571a92b0f
#
_entry.id   f38b08f391c01bcfd60ec1d571a92b0f
#
_cell.length_a   1.000
_cell.length_b   1.000
_cell.length_c   1.000
_cell.angle_alpha   90.00
_cell.angle_beta   90.00
_cell.angle_gamma   90.00
#
_symmetry.space_group_name_H-M   'P 1'
#
loop_
_entity.id
_entity.type
_entity.pdbx_description
1 polymer ?
#
loop_
_entity_poly.entity_id
_entity_poly.type
_entity_poly.pdbx_seq_one_letter_code
_entity_poly.pdbx_strand_id
1 'polypeptide(L)'
;MSHPFRFADPRRARQLGDAIRLLAPREPVKLVHVCGTHEIAITRNGLRRFLPETVRVLEGPGCPVCVTPAADIETAIRIGERGATVCSFGDMLRVPGFGRSLDAARADGCDVRTVLSADEAVRIAEA
;
A
#
# COMPACT_ATOMS: atom_id res chain seq x y z
N MET A 1 24.60 19.45 7.15
CA MET A 1 23.50 19.29 8.15
C MET A 1 22.75 18.00 7.83
N SER A 2 22.79 17.00 8.70
CA SER A 2 22.05 15.74 8.52
C SER A 2 20.57 16.00 8.83
N HIS A 3 19.70 15.79 7.83
CA HIS A 3 18.24 15.91 8.01
C HIS A 3 17.77 14.88 9.05
N PRO A 4 17.02 15.27 10.10
CA PRO A 4 16.61 14.39 11.19
C PRO A 4 15.73 13.19 10.74
N PHE A 5 15.16 13.25 9.53
CA PHE A 5 14.34 12.20 8.92
C PHE A 5 15.06 11.43 7.79
N ARG A 6 16.36 11.20 7.92
CA ARG A 6 17.09 10.39 6.96
C ARG A 6 16.82 8.91 7.24
N PHE A 7 15.81 8.35 6.56
CA PHE A 7 15.43 6.93 6.67
C PHE A 7 16.45 5.97 6.04
N ALA A 8 17.42 6.46 5.27
CA ALA A 8 18.49 5.68 4.66
C ALA A 8 19.80 5.82 5.47
N ASP A 9 19.88 5.21 6.64
CA ASP A 9 21.07 5.17 7.50
C ASP A 9 21.62 3.73 7.61
N PRO A 10 22.78 3.41 6.99
CA PRO A 10 23.36 2.08 7.02
C PRO A 10 23.79 1.62 8.43
N ARG A 11 24.16 2.55 9.31
CA ARG A 11 24.55 2.21 10.69
C ARG A 11 23.33 1.78 11.48
N ARG A 12 22.26 2.55 11.39
CA ARG A 12 20.99 2.24 12.03
C ARG A 12 20.38 0.94 11.49
N ALA A 13 20.49 0.68 10.19
CA ALA A 13 20.02 -0.58 9.61
C ALA A 13 20.75 -1.79 10.18
N ARG A 14 22.07 -1.70 10.39
CA ARG A 14 22.85 -2.77 11.04
C ARG A 14 22.45 -2.95 12.49
N GLN A 15 22.36 -1.88 13.28
CA GLN A 15 21.92 -1.94 14.68
C GLN A 15 20.53 -2.59 14.82
N LEU A 16 19.59 -2.25 13.95
CA LEU A 16 18.27 -2.88 13.94
C LEU A 16 18.36 -4.35 13.55
N GLY A 17 19.19 -4.70 12.56
CA GLY A 17 19.43 -6.10 12.19
C GLY A 17 19.99 -6.93 13.35
N ASP A 18 20.93 -6.37 14.10
CA ASP A 18 21.50 -7.04 15.27
C ASP A 18 20.47 -7.19 16.39
N ALA A 19 19.64 -6.18 16.64
CA ALA A 19 18.53 -6.27 17.59
C ALA A 19 17.49 -7.33 17.16
N ILE A 20 17.17 -7.41 15.87
CA ILE A 20 16.26 -8.43 15.33
C ILE A 20 16.85 -9.83 15.57
N ARG A 21 18.15 -10.04 15.33
CA ARG A 21 18.79 -11.34 15.59
C ARG A 21 18.71 -11.77 17.06
N LEU A 22 18.80 -10.82 17.98
CA LEU A 22 18.70 -11.10 19.42
C LEU A 22 17.26 -11.43 19.86
N LEU A 23 16.27 -10.82 19.21
CA LEU A 23 14.84 -10.93 19.55
C LEU A 23 14.12 -11.97 18.70
N ALA A 24 14.72 -12.47 17.63
CA ALA A 24 14.08 -13.41 16.72
C ALA A 24 13.73 -14.72 17.42
N PRO A 25 12.55 -15.27 17.17
CA PRO A 25 12.15 -16.56 17.71
C PRO A 25 13.05 -17.67 17.16
N ARG A 26 13.16 -18.77 17.91
CA ARG A 26 13.87 -19.97 17.46
C ARG A 26 13.13 -20.68 16.32
N GLU A 27 11.80 -20.63 16.36
CA GLU A 27 10.94 -21.19 15.32
C GLU A 27 10.90 -20.28 14.08
N PRO A 28 10.90 -20.85 12.86
CA PRO A 28 10.82 -20.07 11.64
C PRO A 28 9.55 -19.23 11.54
N VAL A 29 9.71 -17.95 11.28
CA VAL A 29 8.62 -16.99 11.07
C VAL A 29 8.62 -16.47 9.64
N LYS A 30 7.44 -16.41 9.04
CA LYS A 30 7.20 -15.77 7.73
C LYS A 30 6.43 -14.48 7.95
N LEU A 31 6.99 -13.37 7.47
CA LEU A 31 6.34 -12.05 7.44
C LEU A 31 6.00 -11.74 5.99
N VAL A 32 4.72 -11.54 5.72
CA VAL A 32 4.25 -11.16 4.38
C VAL A 32 3.89 -9.68 4.40
N HIS A 33 4.54 -8.89 3.55
CA HIS A 33 4.15 -7.50 3.33
C HIS A 33 3.37 -7.37 2.01
N VAL A 34 2.42 -6.46 1.95
CA VAL A 34 1.51 -6.33 0.79
C VAL A 34 1.89 -5.19 -0.16
N CYS A 35 2.96 -4.45 0.12
CA CYS A 35 3.27 -3.22 -0.61
C CYS A 35 4.49 -3.39 -1.53
N GLY A 36 4.31 -3.18 -2.84
CA GLY A 36 5.40 -3.22 -3.82
C GLY A 36 6.49 -2.17 -3.56
N THR A 37 6.15 -1.00 -3.03
CA THR A 37 7.13 0.02 -2.62
C THR A 37 8.02 -0.48 -1.48
N HIS A 38 7.48 -1.26 -0.55
CA HIS A 38 8.27 -1.90 0.50
C HIS A 38 9.22 -2.93 -0.10
N GLU A 39 8.78 -3.74 -1.07
CA GLU A 39 9.67 -4.70 -1.75
C GLU A 39 10.82 -4.00 -2.47
N ILE A 40 10.55 -2.92 -3.19
CA ILE A 40 11.58 -2.10 -3.83
C ILE A 40 12.60 -1.61 -2.80
N ALA A 41 12.16 -1.12 -1.64
CA ALA A 41 13.05 -0.65 -0.59
C ALA A 41 13.88 -1.79 0.03
N ILE A 42 13.26 -2.94 0.29
CA ILE A 42 13.92 -4.14 0.83
C ILE A 42 15.00 -4.64 -0.13
N THR A 43 14.66 -4.78 -1.41
CA THR A 43 15.56 -5.33 -2.44
C THR A 43 16.69 -4.37 -2.78
N ARG A 44 16.40 -3.09 -3.05
CA ARG A 44 17.44 -2.08 -3.38
C ARG A 44 18.48 -1.90 -2.27
N ASN A 45 18.07 -2.02 -1.02
CA ASN A 45 18.95 -1.85 0.13
C ASN A 45 19.48 -3.18 0.69
N GLY A 46 19.13 -4.30 0.09
CA GLY A 46 19.56 -5.63 0.52
C GLY A 46 19.21 -5.93 1.98
N LEU A 47 18.03 -5.50 2.44
CA LEU A 47 17.66 -5.56 3.85
C LEU A 47 17.52 -7.00 4.36
N ARG A 48 17.17 -7.96 3.50
CA ARG A 48 17.05 -9.38 3.87
C ARG A 48 18.34 -9.96 4.46
N ARG A 49 19.50 -9.48 4.03
CA ARG A 49 20.82 -9.94 4.59
C ARG A 49 21.06 -9.59 6.05
N PHE A 50 20.31 -8.64 6.59
CA PHE A 50 20.40 -8.27 8.00
C PHE A 50 19.50 -9.14 8.90
N LEU A 51 18.58 -9.90 8.32
CA LEU A 51 17.66 -10.75 9.04
C LEU A 51 18.30 -12.10 9.37
N PRO A 52 17.96 -12.72 10.52
CA PRO A 52 18.36 -14.09 10.82
C PRO A 52 17.62 -15.09 9.92
N GLU A 53 18.17 -16.28 9.75
CA GLU A 53 17.58 -17.34 8.89
C GLU A 53 16.17 -17.76 9.33
N THR A 54 15.86 -17.60 10.60
CA THR A 54 14.53 -17.88 11.17
C THR A 54 13.48 -16.86 10.74
N VAL A 55 13.85 -15.69 10.20
CA VAL A 55 12.91 -14.65 9.78
C VAL A 55 12.93 -14.50 8.26
N ARG A 56 11.86 -14.93 7.61
CA ARG A 56 11.67 -14.80 6.15
C ARG A 56 10.68 -13.70 5.85
N VAL A 57 11.12 -12.69 5.09
CA VAL A 57 10.25 -11.63 4.57
C VAL A 57 9.88 -11.95 3.14
N LEU A 58 8.59 -12.10 2.90
CA LEU A 58 7.99 -12.47 1.62
C LEU A 58 7.19 -11.31 1.06
N GLU A 59 7.24 -11.18 -0.26
CA GLU A 59 6.33 -10.28 -0.98
C GLU A 59 4.94 -10.91 -1.06
N GLY A 60 3.92 -10.12 -0.78
CA GLY A 60 2.52 -10.47 -0.97
C GLY A 60 2.02 -10.06 -2.37
N PRO A 61 0.70 -10.13 -2.60
CA PRO A 61 0.08 -9.92 -3.91
C PRO A 61 0.11 -8.46 -4.40
N GLY A 62 0.71 -7.54 -3.66
CA GLY A 62 0.61 -6.11 -3.88
C GLY A 62 -0.54 -5.47 -3.11
N CYS A 63 -0.63 -4.15 -3.15
CA CYS A 63 -1.77 -3.40 -2.63
C CYS A 63 -2.47 -2.64 -3.77
N PRO A 64 -3.75 -2.28 -3.63
CA PRO A 64 -4.48 -1.55 -4.68
C PRO A 64 -3.74 -0.32 -5.20
N VAL A 65 -3.14 0.47 -4.31
CA VAL A 65 -2.36 1.68 -4.67
C VAL A 65 -1.17 1.36 -5.57
N CYS A 66 -0.50 0.21 -5.37
CA CYS A 66 0.70 -0.15 -6.13
C CYS A 66 0.40 -0.88 -7.45
N VAL A 67 -0.77 -1.52 -7.57
CA VAL A 67 -1.08 -2.39 -8.71
C VAL A 67 -2.14 -1.83 -9.65
N THR A 68 -2.94 -0.82 -9.23
CA THR A 68 -3.99 -0.24 -10.05
C THR A 68 -3.41 0.78 -11.02
N PRO A 69 -3.57 0.60 -12.34
CA PRO A 69 -3.13 1.57 -13.33
C PRO A 69 -3.92 2.89 -13.24
N ALA A 70 -3.27 4.00 -13.59
CA ALA A 70 -3.94 5.31 -13.66
C ALA A 70 -5.15 5.33 -14.61
N ALA A 71 -5.12 4.52 -15.67
CA ALA A 71 -6.23 4.36 -16.62
C ALA A 71 -7.49 3.77 -15.97
N ASP A 72 -7.34 2.84 -15.01
CA ASP A 72 -8.47 2.25 -14.31
C ASP A 72 -9.10 3.25 -13.34
N ILE A 73 -8.28 4.08 -12.69
CA ILE A 73 -8.76 5.18 -11.83
C ILE A 73 -9.54 6.19 -12.67
N GLU A 74 -9.02 6.56 -13.84
CA GLU A 74 -9.71 7.47 -14.77
C GLU A 74 -11.04 6.88 -15.24
N THR A 75 -11.07 5.58 -15.52
CA THR A 75 -12.30 4.87 -15.91
C THR A 75 -13.32 4.91 -14.78
N ALA A 76 -12.92 4.66 -13.55
CA ALA A 76 -13.81 4.75 -12.39
C ALA A 76 -14.37 6.17 -12.20
N ILE A 77 -13.54 7.20 -12.38
CA ILE A 77 -13.99 8.60 -12.34
C ILE A 77 -15.07 8.86 -13.40
N ARG A 78 -14.84 8.45 -14.66
CA ARG A 78 -15.79 8.63 -15.76
C ARG A 78 -17.11 7.87 -15.53
N ILE A 79 -17.06 6.73 -14.88
CA ILE A 79 -18.25 5.97 -14.49
C ILE A 79 -19.04 6.76 -13.44
N GLY A 80 -18.37 7.31 -12.43
CA GLY A 80 -18.97 8.18 -11.42
C GLY A 80 -19.61 9.44 -12.01
N GLU A 81 -18.98 10.08 -13.00
CA GLU A 81 -19.51 11.25 -13.73
C GLU A 81 -20.78 10.95 -14.52
N ARG A 82 -21.00 9.68 -14.87
CA ARG A 82 -22.23 9.23 -15.53
C ARG A 82 -23.34 8.86 -14.54
N GLY A 83 -23.15 9.14 -13.26
CA GLY A 83 -24.14 8.95 -12.22
C GLY A 83 -24.13 7.58 -11.52
N ALA A 84 -23.12 6.75 -11.78
CA ALA A 84 -22.97 5.51 -11.03
C ALA A 84 -22.28 5.76 -9.68
N THR A 85 -22.64 4.97 -8.66
CA THR A 85 -21.93 4.92 -7.39
C THR A 85 -20.61 4.18 -7.56
N VAL A 86 -19.49 4.81 -7.17
CA VAL A 86 -18.17 4.21 -7.18
C VAL A 86 -17.75 3.87 -5.75
N CYS A 87 -17.60 2.58 -5.45
CA CYS A 87 -17.08 2.11 -4.17
C CYS A 87 -15.57 1.84 -4.27
N SER A 88 -14.79 2.38 -3.33
CA SER A 88 -13.34 2.21 -3.33
C SER A 88 -12.77 2.18 -1.92
N PHE A 89 -11.59 1.61 -1.74
CA PHE A 89 -10.85 1.67 -0.49
C PHE A 89 -10.35 3.09 -0.22
N GLY A 90 -10.28 3.49 1.05
CA GLY A 90 -9.95 4.85 1.44
C GLY A 90 -8.58 5.36 0.97
N ASP A 91 -7.57 4.49 0.89
CA ASP A 91 -6.23 4.81 0.39
C ASP A 91 -6.22 5.07 -1.13
N MET A 92 -7.14 4.46 -1.89
CA MET A 92 -7.27 4.66 -3.32
C MET A 92 -7.86 6.02 -3.70
N LEU A 93 -8.63 6.66 -2.81
CA LEU A 93 -9.32 7.92 -3.13
C LEU A 93 -8.36 9.03 -3.56
N ARG A 94 -7.14 9.03 -3.02
CA ARG A 94 -6.11 10.06 -3.31
C ARG A 94 -5.16 9.68 -4.44
N VAL A 95 -5.24 8.46 -4.94
CA VAL A 95 -4.38 8.02 -6.05
C VAL A 95 -4.82 8.73 -7.32
N PRO A 96 -3.91 9.44 -8.03
CA PRO A 96 -4.29 10.17 -9.23
C PRO A 96 -4.48 9.24 -10.42
N GLY A 97 -5.52 9.52 -11.23
CA GLY A 97 -5.62 9.08 -12.60
C GLY A 97 -4.69 9.92 -13.50
N PHE A 98 -5.15 10.34 -14.67
CA PHE A 98 -4.36 11.20 -15.58
C PHE A 98 -4.36 12.69 -15.21
N GLY A 99 -5.19 13.14 -14.30
CA GLY A 99 -5.25 14.54 -13.91
C GLY A 99 -5.91 14.80 -12.56
N ARG A 100 -6.74 13.88 -12.10
CA ARG A 100 -7.45 14.01 -10.83
C ARG A 100 -7.68 12.65 -10.15
N SER A 101 -8.11 12.68 -8.91
CA SER A 101 -8.36 11.49 -8.09
C SER A 101 -9.86 11.26 -7.88
N LEU A 102 -10.21 10.09 -7.36
CA LEU A 102 -11.60 9.82 -6.92
C LEU A 102 -12.06 10.79 -5.83
N ASP A 103 -11.15 11.26 -4.96
CA ASP A 103 -11.47 12.24 -3.92
C ASP A 103 -11.84 13.61 -4.52
N ALA A 104 -11.13 14.03 -5.57
CA ALA A 104 -11.47 15.23 -6.33
C ALA A 104 -12.82 15.07 -7.05
N ALA A 105 -13.06 13.92 -7.70
CA ALA A 105 -14.34 13.64 -8.36
C ALA A 105 -15.52 13.64 -7.37
N ARG A 106 -15.29 13.13 -6.15
CA ARG A 106 -16.29 13.20 -5.06
C ARG A 106 -16.58 14.64 -4.66
N ALA A 107 -15.57 15.49 -4.55
CA ALA A 107 -15.74 16.91 -4.25
C ALA A 107 -16.53 17.65 -5.36
N ASP A 108 -16.41 17.19 -6.61
CA ASP A 108 -17.14 17.69 -7.77
C ASP A 108 -18.58 17.13 -7.88
N GLY A 109 -19.01 16.29 -6.92
CA GLY A 109 -20.39 15.80 -6.82
C GLY A 109 -20.61 14.36 -7.30
N CYS A 110 -19.57 13.61 -7.67
CA CYS A 110 -19.71 12.18 -7.96
C CYS A 110 -20.01 11.39 -6.67
N ASP A 111 -20.89 10.38 -6.76
CA ASP A 111 -21.15 9.47 -5.63
C ASP A 111 -20.00 8.47 -5.48
N VAL A 112 -18.98 8.87 -4.73
CA VAL A 112 -17.83 8.03 -4.39
C VAL A 112 -17.88 7.66 -2.92
N ARG A 113 -18.00 6.37 -2.63
CA ARG A 113 -18.14 5.82 -1.28
C ARG A 113 -16.90 5.03 -0.86
N THR A 114 -16.45 5.28 0.36
CA THR A 114 -15.34 4.53 0.96
C THR A 114 -15.89 3.24 1.56
N VAL A 115 -15.26 2.12 1.24
CA VAL A 115 -15.60 0.79 1.77
C VAL A 115 -14.36 0.09 2.31
N LEU A 116 -14.54 -0.83 3.25
CA LEU A 116 -13.48 -1.64 3.83
C LEU A 116 -13.43 -3.06 3.23
N SER A 117 -14.48 -3.47 2.50
CA SER A 117 -14.55 -4.77 1.83
C SER A 117 -15.46 -4.70 0.61
N ALA A 118 -15.33 -5.68 -0.29
CA ALA A 118 -16.26 -5.85 -1.42
C ALA A 118 -17.69 -6.14 -0.96
N ASP A 119 -17.87 -6.87 0.16
CA ASP A 119 -19.20 -7.17 0.72
C ASP A 119 -19.94 -5.90 1.17
N GLU A 120 -19.21 -4.89 1.61
CA GLU A 120 -19.81 -3.60 1.94
C GLU A 120 -20.31 -2.87 0.68
N ALA A 121 -19.59 -2.97 -0.42
CA ALA A 121 -20.01 -2.41 -1.70
C ALA A 121 -21.28 -3.12 -2.22
N VAL A 122 -21.40 -4.44 -2.04
CA VAL A 122 -22.61 -5.20 -2.39
C VAL A 122 -23.80 -4.70 -1.58
N ARG A 123 -23.65 -4.55 -0.25
CA ARG A 123 -24.75 -4.01 0.60
C ARG A 123 -25.17 -2.59 0.20
N ILE A 124 -24.24 -1.77 -0.25
CA ILE A 124 -24.55 -0.44 -0.78
C ILE A 124 -25.36 -0.52 -2.08
N ALA A 125 -25.08 -1.50 -2.93
CA ALA A 125 -25.79 -1.68 -4.19
C ALA A 125 -27.20 -2.26 -4.03
N GLU A 126 -27.46 -2.97 -2.91
CA GLU A 126 -28.75 -3.58 -2.58
C GLU A 126 -29.70 -2.60 -1.86
N ALA A 127 -29.20 -1.45 -1.38
CA ALA A 127 -29.96 -0.46 -0.60
C ALA A 127 -30.55 0.65 -1.46
#